data_2c67cf0b28d18c12066f454a39442622
#
_entry.id   2c67cf0b28d18c12066f454a39442622
#
_cell.length_a   1.000
_cell.length_b   1.000
_cell.length_c   1.000
_cell.angle_alpha   90.00
_cell.angle_beta   90.00
_cell.angle_gamma   90.00
#
_symmetry.space_group_name_H-M   'P 1'
#
loop_
_entity.id
_entity.type
_entity.pdbx_description
1 polymer ?
#
loop_
_entity_poly.entity_id
_entity_poly.type
_entity_poly.pdbx_seq_one_letter_code
_entity_poly.pdbx_strand_id
1 'polypeptide(L)'
;MSETKPPARKLPALEPDTAFFWTSGADGVLRIQRCGDCGIWQHPPFPRCSSCGSEAIAPEPVSGKGRVASYTINREPWVPGLEVPFLYAAVELAEQKELYVFTNLLAPIDAARVGMP
;
A
#
# COMPACT_ATOMS: atom_id res chain seq x y z
N MET A 1 1.28 -30.36 10.92
CA MET A 1 1.79 -29.55 9.82
C MET A 1 0.66 -28.70 9.26
N SER A 2 0.85 -27.43 9.22
CA SER A 2 -0.14 -26.56 8.62
C SER A 2 0.03 -26.56 7.10
N GLU A 3 -1.04 -26.87 6.39
CA GLU A 3 -1.04 -26.75 4.95
C GLU A 3 -1.21 -25.28 4.58
N THR A 4 -0.29 -24.78 3.77
CA THR A 4 -0.40 -23.44 3.24
C THR A 4 -1.35 -23.47 2.06
N LYS A 5 -2.52 -22.87 2.19
CA LYS A 5 -3.43 -22.71 1.06
C LYS A 5 -2.84 -21.73 0.08
N PRO A 6 -2.97 -21.96 -1.24
CA PRO A 6 -2.61 -20.94 -2.21
C PRO A 6 -3.38 -19.67 -1.94
N PRO A 7 -2.76 -18.48 -2.08
CA PRO A 7 -3.49 -17.24 -1.90
C PRO A 7 -4.61 -17.13 -2.92
N ALA A 8 -5.77 -16.63 -2.49
CA ALA A 8 -6.92 -16.41 -3.37
C ALA A 8 -6.65 -15.30 -4.38
N ARG A 9 -5.66 -14.46 -4.12
CA ARG A 9 -5.26 -13.35 -4.98
C ARG A 9 -3.89 -13.62 -5.57
N LYS A 10 -3.70 -13.16 -6.82
CA LYS A 10 -2.42 -13.25 -7.47
C LYS A 10 -1.41 -12.34 -6.74
N LEU A 11 -0.24 -12.90 -6.44
CA LEU A 11 0.81 -12.13 -5.80
C LEU A 11 1.53 -11.27 -6.83
N PRO A 12 2.02 -10.06 -6.43
CA PRO A 12 2.78 -9.20 -7.33
C PRO A 12 4.14 -9.80 -7.66
N ALA A 13 4.66 -9.45 -8.84
CA ALA A 13 6.01 -9.81 -9.21
C ALA A 13 7.02 -8.96 -8.44
N LEU A 14 8.16 -9.56 -8.05
CA LEU A 14 9.22 -8.84 -7.36
C LEU A 14 10.18 -8.25 -8.40
N GLU A 15 9.96 -6.99 -8.74
CA GLU A 15 10.80 -6.26 -9.68
C GLU A 15 11.81 -5.40 -8.91
N PRO A 16 12.96 -5.00 -9.50
CA PRO A 16 14.00 -4.26 -8.78
C PRO A 16 13.49 -3.01 -8.06
N ASP A 17 12.62 -2.24 -8.69
CA ASP A 17 12.14 -0.98 -8.11
C ASP A 17 11.06 -1.16 -7.05
N THR A 18 10.33 -2.26 -7.07
CA THR A 18 9.16 -2.46 -6.20
C THR A 18 9.33 -3.57 -5.17
N ALA A 19 10.36 -4.41 -5.30
CA ALA A 19 10.53 -5.57 -4.43
C ALA A 19 10.52 -5.19 -2.94
N PHE A 20 11.14 -4.09 -2.54
CA PHE A 20 11.18 -3.67 -1.14
C PHE A 20 9.79 -3.44 -0.58
N PHE A 21 8.87 -2.86 -1.38
CA PHE A 21 7.51 -2.58 -0.93
C PHE A 21 6.76 -3.86 -0.58
N TRP A 22 6.91 -4.88 -1.44
CA TRP A 22 6.20 -6.15 -1.24
C TRP A 22 6.80 -7.02 -0.14
N THR A 23 8.10 -6.86 0.15
CA THR A 23 8.82 -7.75 1.06
C THR A 23 9.22 -7.11 2.39
N SER A 24 9.40 -5.78 2.45
CA SER A 24 9.90 -5.12 3.65
C SER A 24 8.95 -5.23 4.85
N GLY A 25 7.66 -5.43 4.61
CA GLY A 25 6.67 -5.56 5.66
C GLY A 25 6.78 -6.85 6.49
N ALA A 26 7.68 -7.75 6.12
CA ALA A 26 7.86 -9.01 6.86
C ALA A 26 8.23 -8.79 8.33
N ASP A 27 8.84 -7.65 8.67
CA ASP A 27 9.16 -7.26 10.05
C ASP A 27 8.07 -6.39 10.70
N GLY A 28 6.93 -6.23 10.04
CA GLY A 28 5.83 -5.43 10.56
C GLY A 28 5.96 -3.93 10.31
N VAL A 29 6.94 -3.51 9.53
CA VAL A 29 7.19 -2.09 9.24
C VAL A 29 6.89 -1.79 7.78
N LEU A 30 5.98 -0.86 7.54
CA LEU A 30 5.72 -0.35 6.19
C LEU A 30 6.81 0.63 5.80
N ARG A 31 7.36 0.47 4.59
CA ARG A 31 8.37 1.37 4.05
C ARG A 31 7.91 1.94 2.73
N ILE A 32 8.14 3.23 2.56
CA ILE A 32 7.80 3.98 1.35
C ILE A 32 9.06 4.64 0.84
N GLN A 33 9.19 4.76 -0.47
CA GLN A 33 10.35 5.38 -1.10
C GLN A 33 10.40 6.87 -0.77
N ARG A 34 11.58 7.35 -0.39
CA ARG A 34 11.78 8.75 -0.07
C ARG A 34 13.05 9.28 -0.74
N CYS A 35 12.99 10.50 -1.26
CA CYS A 35 14.15 11.16 -1.83
C CYS A 35 15.06 11.71 -0.73
N GLY A 36 16.35 11.36 -0.78
CA GLY A 36 17.34 11.90 0.16
C GLY A 36 17.74 13.34 -0.09
N ASP A 37 17.48 13.86 -1.29
CA ASP A 37 17.87 15.22 -1.66
C ASP A 37 16.76 16.24 -1.38
N CYS A 38 15.53 15.98 -1.77
CA CYS A 38 14.42 16.91 -1.55
C CYS A 38 13.45 16.50 -0.45
N GLY A 39 13.57 15.29 0.07
CA GLY A 39 12.78 14.80 1.19
C GLY A 39 11.36 14.37 0.86
N ILE A 40 10.95 14.40 -0.39
CA ILE A 40 9.59 14.00 -0.78
C ILE A 40 9.43 12.47 -0.69
N TRP A 41 8.28 12.04 -0.23
CA TRP A 41 7.87 10.63 -0.27
C TRP A 41 7.20 10.36 -1.61
N GLN A 42 7.40 9.19 -2.17
CA GLN A 42 6.69 8.80 -3.39
C GLN A 42 6.25 7.34 -3.35
N HIS A 43 5.05 7.13 -3.84
CA HIS A 43 4.46 5.81 -3.99
C HIS A 43 3.47 5.88 -5.16
N PRO A 44 3.51 4.95 -6.13
CA PRO A 44 4.40 3.79 -6.18
C PRO A 44 5.87 4.16 -6.40
N PRO A 45 6.81 3.21 -6.15
CA PRO A 45 8.23 3.48 -6.34
C PRO A 45 8.62 3.71 -7.80
N PHE A 46 9.58 4.59 -8.00
CA PHE A 46 10.19 4.87 -9.30
C PHE A 46 11.71 4.87 -9.18
N PRO A 47 12.44 4.71 -10.30
CA PRO A 47 13.91 4.74 -10.26
C PRO A 47 14.52 6.10 -9.92
N ARG A 48 13.75 7.18 -10.04
CA ARG A 48 14.17 8.55 -9.74
C ARG A 48 13.08 9.30 -9.01
N CYS A 49 13.47 10.35 -8.28
CA CYS A 49 12.52 11.23 -7.64
C CYS A 49 11.64 11.92 -8.69
N SER A 50 10.33 11.86 -8.51
CA SER A 50 9.37 12.48 -9.41
C SER A 50 9.38 14.01 -9.32
N SER A 51 9.93 14.57 -8.25
CA SER A 51 9.97 16.01 -8.02
C SER A 51 11.28 16.64 -8.48
N CYS A 52 12.45 16.10 -8.08
CA CYS A 52 13.73 16.70 -8.39
C CYS A 52 14.62 15.87 -9.32
N GLY A 53 14.20 14.67 -9.71
CA GLY A 53 14.97 13.80 -10.61
C GLY A 53 16.15 13.08 -9.98
N SER A 54 16.36 13.23 -8.68
CA SER A 54 17.46 12.60 -7.96
C SER A 54 17.39 11.08 -7.99
N GLU A 55 18.53 10.43 -8.05
CA GLU A 55 18.65 8.98 -7.88
C GLU A 55 18.83 8.59 -6.41
N ALA A 56 18.94 9.56 -5.51
CA ALA A 56 19.15 9.34 -4.07
C ALA A 56 17.84 8.99 -3.37
N ILE A 57 17.13 8.01 -3.90
CA ILE A 57 15.87 7.51 -3.36
C ILE A 57 16.08 6.16 -2.70
N ALA A 58 15.44 5.95 -1.56
CA ALA A 58 15.56 4.71 -0.81
C ALA A 58 14.29 4.47 0.01
N PRO A 59 14.00 3.20 0.35
CA PRO A 59 12.89 2.91 1.26
C PRO A 59 13.19 3.42 2.65
N GLU A 60 12.21 4.11 3.25
CA GLU A 60 12.29 4.56 4.65
C GLU A 60 11.01 4.15 5.38
N PRO A 61 11.12 3.84 6.69
CA PRO A 61 9.96 3.48 7.49
C PRO A 61 8.97 4.62 7.61
N VAL A 62 7.69 4.29 7.57
CA VAL A 62 6.60 5.20 7.91
C VAL A 62 5.90 4.70 9.16
N SER A 63 5.12 5.57 9.81
CA SER A 63 4.43 5.22 11.06
C SER A 63 3.38 4.13 10.88
N GLY A 64 2.90 3.93 9.67
CA GLY A 64 1.75 3.07 9.41
C GLY A 64 0.42 3.75 9.73
N LYS A 65 0.43 5.01 10.13
CA LYS A 65 -0.77 5.77 10.42
C LYS A 65 -1.23 6.54 9.20
N GLY A 66 -2.52 6.65 9.03
CA GLY A 66 -3.12 7.36 7.92
C GLY A 66 -4.62 7.48 8.12
N ARG A 67 -5.30 7.97 7.08
CA ARG A 67 -6.75 8.06 7.08
C ARG A 67 -7.30 7.64 5.73
N VAL A 68 -8.53 7.17 5.72
CA VAL A 68 -9.19 6.77 4.48
C VAL A 68 -9.53 8.02 3.67
N ALA A 69 -8.91 8.15 2.49
CA ALA A 69 -9.19 9.23 1.57
C ALA A 69 -10.39 8.92 0.68
N SER A 70 -10.50 7.66 0.25
CA SER A 70 -11.64 7.17 -0.50
C SER A 70 -11.73 5.66 -0.34
N TYR A 71 -12.89 5.09 -0.63
CA TYR A 71 -13.06 3.64 -0.57
C TYR A 71 -14.16 3.20 -1.52
N THR A 72 -14.14 1.90 -1.82
CA THR A 72 -15.21 1.24 -2.57
C THR A 72 -15.49 -0.12 -1.93
N ILE A 73 -16.70 -0.60 -2.11
CA ILE A 73 -17.08 -1.94 -1.70
C ILE A 73 -17.07 -2.82 -2.94
N ASN A 74 -16.12 -3.77 -2.98
CA ASN A 74 -16.04 -4.70 -4.10
C ASN A 74 -16.96 -5.89 -3.83
N ARG A 75 -17.96 -6.07 -4.67
CA ARG A 75 -18.97 -7.12 -4.52
C ARG A 75 -18.84 -8.23 -5.57
N GLU A 76 -17.99 -8.04 -6.57
CA GLU A 76 -17.79 -9.01 -7.65
C GLU A 76 -16.53 -9.85 -7.42
N PRO A 77 -16.63 -11.17 -7.53
CA PRO A 77 -15.45 -12.02 -7.43
C PRO A 77 -14.71 -12.08 -8.79
N TRP A 78 -14.00 -11.01 -9.10
CA TRP A 78 -13.28 -10.87 -10.38
C TRP A 78 -12.29 -12.00 -10.65
N VAL A 79 -11.80 -12.63 -9.58
CA VAL A 79 -10.87 -13.76 -9.64
C VAL A 79 -11.51 -14.92 -8.88
N PRO A 80 -11.49 -16.14 -9.42
CA PRO A 80 -12.03 -17.31 -8.69
C PRO A 80 -11.40 -17.45 -7.32
N GLY A 81 -12.21 -17.68 -6.30
CA GLY A 81 -11.76 -17.83 -4.92
C GLY A 81 -11.61 -16.52 -4.15
N LEU A 82 -11.85 -15.40 -4.79
CA LEU A 82 -11.81 -14.09 -4.12
C LEU A 82 -13.02 -13.93 -3.22
N GLU A 83 -12.77 -13.66 -1.94
CA GLU A 83 -13.85 -13.40 -0.97
C GLU A 83 -14.45 -12.01 -1.20
N VAL A 84 -15.78 -11.96 -1.32
CA VAL A 84 -16.52 -10.71 -1.46
C VAL A 84 -17.70 -10.72 -0.50
N PRO A 85 -18.21 -9.55 -0.09
CA PRO A 85 -17.72 -8.21 -0.40
C PRO A 85 -16.47 -7.87 0.41
N PHE A 86 -15.64 -6.98 -0.13
CA PHE A 86 -14.49 -6.45 0.63
C PHE A 86 -14.34 -4.94 0.38
N LEU A 87 -13.72 -4.26 1.33
CA LEU A 87 -13.41 -2.85 1.23
C LEU A 87 -12.05 -2.65 0.59
N TYR A 88 -11.99 -1.83 -0.43
CA TYR A 88 -10.76 -1.42 -1.08
C TYR A 88 -10.65 0.10 -0.97
N ALA A 89 -9.53 0.59 -0.47
CA ALA A 89 -9.42 1.99 -0.12
C ALA A 89 -8.11 2.61 -0.56
N ALA A 90 -8.16 3.92 -0.80
CA ALA A 90 -6.99 4.77 -0.86
C ALA A 90 -6.77 5.36 0.53
N VAL A 91 -5.64 5.05 1.15
CA VAL A 91 -5.27 5.52 2.47
C VAL A 91 -4.20 6.58 2.32
N GLU A 92 -4.47 7.79 2.82
CA GLU A 92 -3.48 8.87 2.86
C GLU A 92 -2.62 8.69 4.10
N LEU A 93 -1.32 8.51 3.89
CA LEU A 93 -0.38 8.34 5.00
C LEU A 93 -0.11 9.67 5.72
N ALA A 94 0.14 9.57 7.02
CA ALA A 94 0.35 10.75 7.87
C ALA A 94 1.58 11.56 7.49
N GLU A 95 2.56 10.94 6.84
CA GLU A 95 3.83 11.57 6.51
C GLU A 95 3.74 12.67 5.46
N GLN A 96 2.76 12.61 4.56
CA GLN A 96 2.68 13.57 3.47
C GLN A 96 1.28 13.62 2.88
N LYS A 97 0.83 14.82 2.49
CA LYS A 97 -0.43 14.96 1.74
C LYS A 97 -0.33 14.27 0.39
N GLU A 98 -1.42 13.67 -0.02
CA GLU A 98 -1.54 12.96 -1.30
C GLU A 98 -0.59 11.77 -1.44
N LEU A 99 -0.03 11.29 -0.34
CA LEU A 99 0.74 10.05 -0.32
C LEU A 99 -0.23 8.90 -0.05
N TYR A 100 -0.69 8.25 -1.11
CA TYR A 100 -1.72 7.21 -1.02
C TYR A 100 -1.14 5.81 -1.12
N VAL A 101 -1.68 4.92 -0.29
CA VAL A 101 -1.49 3.48 -0.43
C VAL A 101 -2.86 2.86 -0.65
N PHE A 102 -2.98 2.03 -1.67
CA PHE A 102 -4.22 1.32 -1.96
C PHE A 102 -4.20 -0.05 -1.29
N THR A 103 -5.20 -0.33 -0.49
CA THR A 103 -5.23 -1.55 0.31
C THR A 103 -6.65 -1.95 0.66
N ASN A 104 -6.80 -3.16 1.17
CA ASN A 104 -8.05 -3.61 1.76
C ASN A 104 -8.19 -3.02 3.17
N LEU A 105 -9.41 -2.67 3.53
CA LEU A 105 -9.72 -2.28 4.90
C LEU A 105 -10.26 -3.48 5.67
N LEU A 106 -9.66 -3.76 6.81
CA LEU A 106 -10.11 -4.79 7.73
C LEU A 106 -11.11 -4.17 8.71
N ALA A 107 -12.28 -3.84 8.21
CA ALA A 107 -13.35 -3.21 8.98
C ALA A 107 -14.70 -3.72 8.48
N PRO A 108 -15.76 -3.66 9.31
CA PRO A 108 -17.09 -3.97 8.81
C PRO A 108 -17.48 -3.05 7.66
N ILE A 109 -18.16 -3.61 6.66
CA ILE A 109 -18.49 -2.88 5.42
C ILE A 109 -19.31 -1.62 5.73
N ASP A 110 -20.25 -1.72 6.66
CA ASP A 110 -21.11 -0.61 7.06
C ASP A 110 -20.44 0.41 7.99
N ALA A 111 -19.24 0.12 8.46
CA ALA A 111 -18.48 1.03 9.32
C ALA A 111 -17.51 1.94 8.55
N ALA A 112 -17.30 1.68 7.26
CA ALA A 112 -16.34 2.45 6.47
C ALA A 112 -16.84 3.87 6.22
N ARG A 113 -15.93 4.85 6.36
CA ARG A 113 -16.20 6.25 6.03
C ARG A 113 -14.91 6.97 5.67
N VAL A 114 -15.01 7.99 4.86
CA VAL A 114 -13.89 8.87 4.53
C VAL A 114 -13.43 9.59 5.80
N GLY A 115 -12.12 9.67 5.99
CA GLY A 115 -11.51 10.33 7.14
C GLY A 115 -11.27 9.43 8.35
N MET A 116 -11.74 8.18 8.34
CA MET A 116 -11.45 7.26 9.45
C MET A 116 -9.96 6.91 9.48
N PRO A 117 -9.36 6.79 10.69
CA PRO A 117 -7.95 6.46 10.84
C PRO A 117 -7.61 5.02 10.48
#